data_c840c9b6a015ccb58343891155ed121c
#
_entry.id   c840c9b6a015ccb58343891155ed121c
#
_cell.length_a   1.000
_cell.length_b   1.000
_cell.length_c   1.000
_cell.angle_alpha   90.00
_cell.angle_beta   90.00
_cell.angle_gamma   90.00
#
_symmetry.space_group_name_H-M   'P 1'
#
loop_
_entity.id
_entity.type
_entity.pdbx_description
1 polymer ?
#
loop_
_entity_poly.entity_id
_entity_poly.type
_entity_poly.pdbx_seq_one_letter_code
_entity_poly.pdbx_strand_id
1 'polypeptide(L)'
;DSTRVYVCGMSMGGYGTMDVAGKYPDRITAAVAICGGGNSSYARNLSTLPLWIQHGNKDRAVPSSESTKIYNAIKKEDPTADVTLTIIKGGTHGSVERLFHQRKMYDWMFSYQKK
;
A
#
# COMPACT_ATOMS: atom_id res chain seq x y z
N ASP A 1 -11.07 14.42 11.39
CA ASP A 1 -12.27 13.78 10.86
C ASP A 1 -12.03 12.26 10.78
N SER A 2 -12.74 11.51 11.59
CA SER A 2 -12.57 10.05 11.68
C SER A 2 -12.97 9.30 10.41
N THR A 3 -13.67 9.96 9.46
CA THR A 3 -14.04 9.36 8.18
C THR A 3 -12.95 9.54 7.12
N ARG A 4 -11.89 10.27 7.43
CA ARG A 4 -10.82 10.63 6.49
C ARG A 4 -9.44 10.46 7.10
N VAL A 5 -9.15 9.25 7.57
CA VAL A 5 -7.83 8.91 8.12
C VAL A 5 -7.06 8.13 7.06
N TYR A 6 -5.97 8.70 6.61
CA TYR A 6 -5.13 8.12 5.55
C TYR A 6 -3.74 7.79 6.09
N VAL A 7 -3.14 6.73 5.56
CA VAL A 7 -1.78 6.36 5.95
C VAL A 7 -0.97 6.06 4.69
N CYS A 8 0.25 6.53 4.67
CA CYS A 8 1.18 6.22 3.59
C CYS A 8 2.60 6.15 4.14
N GLY A 9 3.46 5.44 3.45
CA GLY A 9 4.84 5.31 3.87
C GLY A 9 5.69 4.60 2.84
N MET A 10 7.02 4.75 2.99
CA MET A 10 8.01 4.19 2.10
C MET A 10 8.99 3.33 2.88
N SER A 11 9.43 2.21 2.32
CA SER A 11 10.41 1.31 2.91
C SER A 11 9.90 0.78 4.26
N MET A 12 10.59 1.05 5.38
CA MET A 12 10.07 0.70 6.71
C MET A 12 8.70 1.33 6.94
N GLY A 13 8.49 2.57 6.46
CA GLY A 13 7.18 3.22 6.51
C GLY A 13 6.13 2.51 5.66
N GLY A 14 6.54 1.85 4.57
CA GLY A 14 5.65 1.02 3.76
C GLY A 14 5.19 -0.22 4.52
N TYR A 15 6.11 -0.90 5.21
CA TYR A 15 5.76 -2.01 6.11
C TYR A 15 4.87 -1.52 7.25
N GLY A 16 5.20 -0.37 7.83
CA GLY A 16 4.40 0.23 8.91
C GLY A 16 2.99 0.58 8.45
N THR A 17 2.85 1.08 7.23
CA THR A 17 1.54 1.36 6.62
C THR A 17 0.69 0.10 6.54
N MET A 18 1.29 -1.00 6.07
CA MET A 18 0.59 -2.29 5.99
C MET A 18 0.20 -2.81 7.37
N ASP A 19 1.08 -2.66 8.35
CA ASP A 19 0.80 -3.09 9.72
C ASP A 19 -0.35 -2.30 10.33
N VAL A 20 -0.32 -0.97 10.22
CA VAL A 20 -1.38 -0.11 10.78
C VAL A 20 -2.71 -0.39 10.10
N ALA A 21 -2.72 -0.43 8.76
CA ALA A 21 -3.95 -0.69 8.02
C ALA A 21 -4.47 -2.12 8.28
N GLY A 22 -3.56 -3.08 8.45
CA GLY A 22 -3.93 -4.46 8.73
C GLY A 22 -4.47 -4.69 10.14
N LYS A 23 -3.97 -3.92 11.11
CA LYS A 23 -4.43 -4.02 12.49
C LYS A 23 -5.71 -3.24 12.75
N TYR A 24 -5.86 -2.11 12.07
CA TYR A 24 -6.97 -1.18 12.32
C TYR A 24 -7.70 -0.81 11.02
N PRO A 25 -8.17 -1.81 10.23
CA PRO A 25 -8.78 -1.51 8.93
C PRO A 25 -10.02 -0.63 9.05
N ASP A 26 -10.72 -0.71 10.18
CA ASP A 26 -11.94 0.08 10.41
C ASP A 26 -11.64 1.57 10.57
N ARG A 27 -10.40 1.92 10.94
CA ARG A 27 -10.00 3.29 11.23
C ARG A 27 -9.26 3.95 10.09
N ILE A 28 -8.85 3.18 9.09
CA ILE A 28 -8.07 3.69 7.96
C ILE A 28 -8.97 3.76 6.73
N THR A 29 -9.06 4.95 6.14
CA THR A 29 -9.91 5.20 4.97
C THR A 29 -9.26 4.71 3.68
N ALA A 30 -7.97 4.97 3.52
CA ALA A 30 -7.17 4.50 2.39
C ALA A 30 -5.70 4.48 2.77
N ALA A 31 -4.90 3.66 2.10
CA ALA A 31 -3.49 3.52 2.41
C ALA A 31 -2.66 3.39 1.13
N VAL A 32 -1.44 3.93 1.16
CA VAL A 32 -0.45 3.78 0.08
C VAL A 32 0.86 3.28 0.69
N ALA A 33 1.32 2.12 0.24
CA ALA A 33 2.57 1.53 0.69
C ALA A 33 3.57 1.49 -0.46
N ILE A 34 4.72 2.13 -0.29
CA ILE A 34 5.75 2.25 -1.32
C ILE A 34 7.00 1.48 -0.88
N CYS A 35 7.49 0.62 -1.76
CA CYS A 35 8.68 -0.23 -1.61
C CYS A 35 8.82 -0.86 -0.22
N GLY A 36 7.70 -1.39 0.27
CA GLY A 36 7.64 -2.17 1.50
C GLY A 36 7.07 -3.55 1.24
N GLY A 37 6.45 -4.10 2.25
CA GLY A 37 5.77 -5.38 2.18
C GLY A 37 4.81 -5.48 3.34
N GLY A 38 4.23 -6.64 3.54
CA GLY A 38 3.26 -6.81 4.61
C GLY A 38 3.25 -8.23 5.15
N ASN A 39 2.66 -8.38 6.33
CA ASN A 39 2.44 -9.67 6.93
C ASN A 39 1.18 -10.28 6.32
N SER A 40 1.32 -11.44 5.68
CA SER A 40 0.19 -12.09 4.99
C SER A 40 -0.94 -12.47 5.95
N SER A 41 -0.68 -12.54 7.26
CA SER A 41 -1.74 -12.78 8.24
C SER A 41 -2.76 -11.62 8.29
N TYR A 42 -2.41 -10.44 7.79
CA TYR A 42 -3.31 -9.30 7.69
C TYR A 42 -4.05 -9.22 6.35
N ALA A 43 -3.86 -10.17 5.45
CA ALA A 43 -4.43 -10.09 4.09
C ALA A 43 -5.95 -9.90 4.11
N ARG A 44 -6.65 -10.62 4.98
CA ARG A 44 -8.11 -10.48 5.10
C ARG A 44 -8.51 -9.05 5.49
N ASN A 45 -7.86 -8.49 6.51
CA ASN A 45 -8.14 -7.13 6.95
C ASN A 45 -7.78 -6.10 5.87
N LEU A 46 -6.63 -6.31 5.21
CA LEU A 46 -6.19 -5.41 4.13
C LEU A 46 -7.11 -5.46 2.91
N SER A 47 -7.88 -6.52 2.75
CA SER A 47 -8.84 -6.62 1.65
C SER A 47 -10.06 -5.72 1.82
N THR A 48 -10.24 -5.13 3.01
CA THR A 48 -11.46 -4.37 3.34
C THR A 48 -11.33 -2.86 3.16
N LEU A 49 -10.14 -2.36 2.77
CA LEU A 49 -9.93 -0.93 2.56
C LEU A 49 -9.20 -0.67 1.24
N PRO A 50 -9.36 0.53 0.65
CA PRO A 50 -8.61 0.90 -0.54
C PRO A 50 -7.11 0.94 -0.24
N LEU A 51 -6.33 0.22 -1.03
CA LEU A 51 -4.89 0.08 -0.83
C LEU A 51 -4.15 0.17 -2.16
N TRP A 52 -3.17 1.04 -2.23
CA TRP A 52 -2.31 1.17 -3.40
C TRP A 52 -0.89 0.80 -3.01
N ILE A 53 -0.38 -0.27 -3.60
CA ILE A 53 0.97 -0.77 -3.36
C ILE A 53 1.84 -0.39 -4.56
N GLN A 54 2.98 0.24 -4.29
CA GLN A 54 3.91 0.66 -5.34
C GLN A 54 5.32 0.18 -5.03
N HIS A 55 6.04 -0.29 -6.05
CA HIS A 55 7.38 -0.84 -5.85
C HIS A 55 8.18 -0.75 -7.15
N GLY A 56 9.46 -0.43 -7.04
CA GLY A 56 10.37 -0.44 -8.18
C GLY A 56 10.93 -1.84 -8.42
N ASN A 57 11.01 -2.28 -9.68
CA ASN A 57 11.48 -3.64 -9.96
C ASN A 57 13.01 -3.79 -9.91
N LYS A 58 13.73 -2.69 -9.69
CA LYS A 58 15.18 -2.72 -9.48
C LYS A 58 15.57 -2.31 -8.07
N ASP A 59 14.66 -2.48 -7.12
CA ASP A 59 14.92 -2.26 -5.70
C ASP A 59 15.82 -3.37 -5.18
N ARG A 60 17.00 -3.00 -4.67
CA ARG A 60 17.99 -3.94 -4.12
C ARG A 60 17.92 -4.03 -2.59
N ALA A 61 17.26 -3.08 -1.95
CA ALA A 61 17.11 -3.08 -0.50
C ALA A 61 15.90 -3.93 -0.07
N VAL A 62 14.77 -3.73 -0.75
CA VAL A 62 13.55 -4.51 -0.54
C VAL A 62 13.09 -5.03 -1.89
N PRO A 63 13.19 -6.33 -2.15
CA PRO A 63 12.76 -6.89 -3.44
C PRO A 63 11.28 -6.60 -3.71
N SER A 64 10.94 -6.29 -4.97
CA SER A 64 9.55 -6.03 -5.35
C SER A 64 8.64 -7.24 -5.12
N SER A 65 9.21 -8.43 -5.00
CA SER A 65 8.45 -9.64 -4.66
C SER A 65 7.75 -9.54 -3.31
N GLU A 66 8.24 -8.70 -2.39
CA GLU A 66 7.60 -8.48 -1.10
C GLU A 66 6.23 -7.81 -1.29
N SER A 67 6.15 -6.84 -2.19
CA SER A 67 4.87 -6.20 -2.53
C SER A 67 3.96 -7.13 -3.31
N THR A 68 4.50 -7.88 -4.26
CA THR A 68 3.73 -8.83 -5.05
C THR A 68 3.13 -9.92 -4.16
N LYS A 69 3.90 -10.40 -3.19
CA LYS A 69 3.47 -11.45 -2.26
C LYS A 69 2.26 -11.02 -1.45
N ILE A 70 2.30 -9.82 -0.85
CA ILE A 70 1.16 -9.35 -0.06
C ILE A 70 -0.04 -9.01 -0.95
N TYR A 71 0.20 -8.47 -2.14
CA TYR A 71 -0.86 -8.20 -3.11
C TYR A 71 -1.61 -9.51 -3.46
N ASN A 72 -0.86 -10.57 -3.77
CA ASN A 72 -1.45 -11.86 -4.12
C ASN A 72 -2.22 -12.46 -2.95
N ALA A 73 -1.70 -12.32 -1.73
CA ALA A 73 -2.37 -12.81 -0.53
C ALA A 73 -3.72 -12.10 -0.33
N ILE A 74 -3.76 -10.78 -0.55
CA ILE A 74 -5.00 -10.00 -0.43
C ILE A 74 -6.01 -10.43 -1.48
N LYS A 75 -5.58 -10.58 -2.74
CA LYS A 75 -6.47 -11.01 -3.83
C LYS A 75 -6.97 -12.44 -3.66
N LYS A 76 -6.20 -13.28 -2.99
CA LYS A 76 -6.63 -14.64 -2.66
C LYS A 76 -7.74 -14.63 -1.61
N GLU A 77 -7.64 -13.72 -0.63
CA GLU A 77 -8.68 -13.57 0.38
C GLU A 77 -9.98 -12.99 -0.22
N ASP A 78 -9.84 -12.00 -1.09
CA ASP A 78 -10.98 -11.35 -1.74
C ASP A 78 -10.57 -10.87 -3.14
N PRO A 79 -10.96 -11.61 -4.19
CA PRO A 79 -10.64 -11.19 -5.57
C PRO A 79 -11.22 -9.84 -5.97
N THR A 80 -12.24 -9.34 -5.23
CA THR A 80 -12.87 -8.04 -5.51
C THR A 80 -12.26 -6.90 -4.69
N ALA A 81 -11.23 -7.18 -3.88
CA ALA A 81 -10.60 -6.17 -3.03
C ALA A 81 -10.10 -4.98 -3.86
N ASP A 82 -10.31 -3.78 -3.31
CA ASP A 82 -9.83 -2.53 -3.93
C ASP A 82 -8.34 -2.35 -3.60
N VAL A 83 -7.51 -3.22 -4.17
CA VAL A 83 -6.06 -3.15 -4.03
C VAL A 83 -5.43 -3.07 -5.41
N THR A 84 -4.51 -2.13 -5.57
CA THR A 84 -3.77 -1.91 -6.81
C THR A 84 -2.29 -2.12 -6.55
N LEU A 85 -1.62 -2.84 -7.43
CA LEU A 85 -0.17 -3.01 -7.41
C LEU A 85 0.42 -2.35 -8.64
N THR A 86 1.28 -1.35 -8.43
CA THR A 86 2.03 -0.70 -9.50
C THR A 86 3.50 -1.04 -9.37
N ILE A 87 4.05 -1.72 -10.36
CA ILE A 87 5.48 -2.00 -10.43
C ILE A 87 6.11 -0.96 -11.37
N ILE A 88 7.06 -0.19 -10.83
CA ILE A 88 7.72 0.88 -11.57
C ILE A 88 8.95 0.30 -12.26
N LYS A 89 8.88 0.20 -13.59
CA LYS A 89 9.97 -0.33 -14.40
C LYS A 89 11.22 0.53 -14.25
N GLY A 90 12.33 -0.11 -13.89
CA GLY A 90 13.59 0.59 -13.66
C GLY A 90 13.68 1.31 -12.32
N GLY A 91 12.63 1.26 -11.50
CA GLY A 91 12.62 1.93 -10.21
C GLY A 91 13.54 1.26 -9.19
N THR A 92 14.42 2.06 -8.59
CA THR A 92 15.29 1.62 -7.48
C THR A 92 14.67 2.04 -6.16
N HIS A 93 15.23 1.56 -5.04
CA HIS A 93 14.73 1.91 -3.72
C HIS A 93 14.71 3.42 -3.49
N GLY A 94 15.77 4.12 -3.90
CA GLY A 94 15.84 5.57 -3.73
C GLY A 94 15.01 6.35 -4.74
N SER A 95 14.92 5.87 -5.99
CA SER A 95 14.26 6.64 -7.05
C SER A 95 12.74 6.74 -6.86
N VAL A 96 12.12 5.78 -6.15
CA VAL A 96 10.66 5.80 -5.96
C VAL A 96 10.21 6.82 -4.90
N GLU A 97 11.15 7.44 -4.18
CA GLU A 97 10.82 8.50 -3.22
C GLU A 97 10.02 9.63 -3.87
N ARG A 98 10.28 9.91 -5.14
CA ARG A 98 9.56 10.95 -5.88
C ARG A 98 8.05 10.74 -5.94
N LEU A 99 7.58 9.51 -5.67
CA LEU A 99 6.14 9.23 -5.67
C LEU A 99 5.40 10.04 -4.61
N PHE A 100 6.07 10.41 -3.52
CA PHE A 100 5.49 11.28 -2.50
C PHE A 100 5.27 12.71 -2.97
N HIS A 101 5.88 13.10 -4.09
CA HIS A 101 5.72 14.42 -4.68
C HIS A 101 4.70 14.44 -5.81
N GLN A 102 4.06 13.29 -6.08
CA GLN A 102 3.06 13.18 -7.13
C GLN A 102 1.66 13.45 -6.56
N ARG A 103 1.04 14.49 -7.06
CA ARG A 103 -0.32 14.86 -6.66
C ARG A 103 -1.31 13.72 -6.88
N LYS A 104 -1.10 12.91 -7.92
CA LYS A 104 -1.95 11.78 -8.28
C LYS A 104 -2.17 10.83 -7.10
N MET A 105 -1.12 10.55 -6.32
CA MET A 105 -1.21 9.66 -5.17
C MET A 105 -2.14 10.23 -4.10
N TYR A 106 -1.97 11.51 -3.79
CA TYR A 106 -2.78 12.17 -2.78
C TYR A 106 -4.22 12.36 -3.26
N ASP A 107 -4.42 12.72 -4.52
CA ASP A 107 -5.76 12.83 -5.10
C ASP A 107 -6.50 11.50 -5.02
N TRP A 108 -5.82 10.39 -5.33
CA TRP A 108 -6.39 9.06 -5.20
C TRP A 108 -6.80 8.79 -3.76
N MET A 109 -5.88 9.01 -2.82
CA MET A 109 -6.09 8.70 -1.41
C MET A 109 -7.24 9.53 -0.83
N PHE A 110 -7.25 10.83 -1.14
CA PHE A 110 -8.24 11.76 -0.60
C PHE A 110 -9.61 11.64 -1.27
N SER A 111 -9.72 10.87 -2.35
CA SER A 111 -11.02 10.61 -2.98
C SER A 111 -11.89 9.67 -2.16
N TYR A 112 -11.33 8.99 -1.19
CA TYR A 112 -12.06 8.05 -0.34
C TYR A 112 -12.50 8.70 0.95
N GLN A 113 -13.67 8.27 1.43
CA GLN A 113 -14.21 8.69 2.72
C GLN A 113 -15.01 7.52 3.29
N LYS A 114 -14.79 7.22 4.57
CA LYS A 114 -15.58 6.19 5.25
C LYS A 114 -16.97 6.71 5.56
N LYS A 115 -17.92 5.79 5.50
CA LYS A 115 -19.31 6.10 5.85
C LYS A 115 -19.54 6.08 7.34
#